data_b7f83bebb64b75701db03a784b56ac2a
#
_entry.id   b7f83bebb64b75701db03a784b56ac2a
#
_cell.length_a   1.000
_cell.length_b   1.000
_cell.length_c   1.000
_cell.angle_alpha   90.00
_cell.angle_beta   90.00
_cell.angle_gamma   90.00
#
_symmetry.space_group_name_H-M   'P 1'
#
loop_
_entity.id
_entity.type
_entity.pdbx_description
1 polymer ?
#
loop_
_entity_poly.entity_id
_entity_poly.type
_entity_poly.pdbx_seq_one_letter_code
_entity_poly.pdbx_strand_id
1 'polypeptide(L)'
;MYKNEQSKKGIGEIMSGLSLKYRLLKRILKLIGFKKHFNANERDMIAKARKSMDKTKIPVLSHSEINYEIKDFYGEKVVYITHKEQAKEVCLFLIGGGMLEHPRPNSIKKALEIAVESGRDMVIPYYPLCINHTIDEVFDWIYALYKSMLNTYSASNILITGSSSGATLALGLVSHINVMHENIEVPKRIYASSPGQCFTDEELIRKGRILDKKDILLSVSYMEIIDKIMTHGKTVQEYMLYLEKGDYHGLEEVYLSYGSDEVLYAAYEPIKTKLEECGVRVISEIGENLYHCYPFFPIVKESKTGWQNMLEYHKRNVEKLVFLAGTEGHPDYEFGNWMKHLAIMDTCYELSGTL
;
A
#
# COMPACT_ATOMS: atom_id res chain seq x y z
N MET A 1 14.48 17.12 40.44
CA MET A 1 13.41 16.09 40.60
C MET A 1 12.11 16.42 39.82
N TYR A 2 12.07 17.42 38.94
CA TYR A 2 10.85 17.90 38.24
C TYR A 2 10.73 17.50 36.74
N LYS A 3 11.73 16.82 36.18
CA LYS A 3 11.73 16.45 34.73
C LYS A 3 11.11 15.08 34.37
N ASN A 4 10.72 14.27 35.36
CA ASN A 4 10.27 12.89 35.12
C ASN A 4 8.75 12.69 35.22
N GLU A 5 8.00 13.66 35.73
CA GLU A 5 6.54 13.53 35.85
C GLU A 5 5.77 13.97 34.62
N GLN A 6 6.27 14.97 33.87
CA GLN A 6 5.60 15.41 32.66
C GLN A 6 5.66 14.36 31.51
N SER A 7 6.75 13.58 31.44
CA SER A 7 6.85 12.52 30.43
C SER A 7 5.92 11.32 30.72
N LYS A 8 5.64 11.05 31.99
CA LYS A 8 4.71 9.96 32.38
C LYS A 8 3.23 10.36 32.21
N LYS A 9 2.87 11.64 32.41
CA LYS A 9 1.50 12.13 32.16
C LYS A 9 1.15 12.11 30.66
N GLY A 10 2.02 12.58 29.79
CA GLY A 10 1.78 12.55 28.35
C GLY A 10 1.59 11.13 27.78
N ILE A 11 2.36 10.16 28.24
CA ILE A 11 2.21 8.75 27.81
C ILE A 11 0.90 8.13 28.34
N GLY A 12 0.45 8.51 29.54
CA GLY A 12 -0.81 8.04 30.12
C GLY A 12 -2.05 8.56 29.38
N GLU A 13 -2.05 9.82 28.96
CA GLU A 13 -3.15 10.44 28.20
C GLU A 13 -3.26 9.93 26.78
N ILE A 14 -2.13 9.77 26.05
CA ILE A 14 -2.07 9.21 24.70
C ILE A 14 -2.58 7.75 24.68
N MET A 15 -2.37 6.98 25.74
CA MET A 15 -2.82 5.59 25.85
C MET A 15 -4.31 5.47 26.28
N SER A 16 -4.94 6.52 26.79
CA SER A 16 -6.33 6.45 27.28
C SER A 16 -7.38 6.30 26.16
N GLY A 17 -7.07 6.71 24.93
CA GLY A 17 -7.95 6.58 23.75
C GLY A 17 -7.90 5.23 23.04
N LEU A 18 -6.85 4.42 23.26
CA LEU A 18 -6.69 3.13 22.58
C LEU A 18 -7.45 2.01 23.26
N SER A 19 -8.08 1.12 22.48
CA SER A 19 -8.79 -0.05 23.01
C SER A 19 -7.87 -0.92 23.87
N LEU A 20 -8.45 -1.59 24.85
CA LEU A 20 -7.72 -2.51 25.74
C LEU A 20 -7.04 -3.63 24.92
N LYS A 21 -7.74 -4.14 23.90
CA LYS A 21 -7.23 -5.17 22.98
C LYS A 21 -5.97 -4.70 22.28
N TYR A 22 -5.96 -3.46 21.77
CA TYR A 22 -4.79 -2.93 21.07
C TYR A 22 -3.61 -2.66 22.03
N ARG A 23 -3.88 -2.12 23.21
CA ARG A 23 -2.84 -1.94 24.23
C ARG A 23 -2.19 -3.26 24.64
N LEU A 24 -2.99 -4.33 24.77
CA LEU A 24 -2.51 -5.66 25.07
C LEU A 24 -1.68 -6.22 23.91
N LEU A 25 -2.16 -6.10 22.67
CA LEU A 25 -1.43 -6.51 21.47
C LEU A 25 -0.05 -5.82 21.38
N LYS A 26 0.00 -4.48 21.55
CA LYS A 26 1.28 -3.73 21.57
C LYS A 26 2.25 -4.28 22.64
N ARG A 27 1.74 -4.59 23.84
CA ARG A 27 2.56 -5.18 24.92
C ARG A 27 3.09 -6.57 24.55
N ILE A 28 2.22 -7.45 24.04
CA ILE A 28 2.61 -8.81 23.63
C ILE A 28 3.68 -8.75 22.54
N LEU A 29 3.47 -7.98 21.47
CA LEU A 29 4.45 -7.87 20.37
C LEU A 29 5.80 -7.32 20.85
N LYS A 30 5.81 -6.36 21.79
CA LYS A 30 7.04 -5.88 22.42
C LYS A 30 7.72 -6.94 23.28
N LEU A 31 6.97 -7.71 24.07
CA LEU A 31 7.51 -8.76 24.94
C LEU A 31 8.14 -9.90 24.17
N ILE A 32 7.48 -10.38 23.10
CA ILE A 32 8.03 -11.44 22.25
C ILE A 32 9.15 -10.95 21.35
N GLY A 33 9.42 -9.63 21.34
CA GLY A 33 10.48 -9.04 20.53
C GLY A 33 10.24 -9.18 19.03
N PHE A 34 8.99 -9.11 18.58
CA PHE A 34 8.62 -9.30 17.17
C PHE A 34 9.45 -8.44 16.22
N LYS A 35 9.70 -7.20 16.59
CA LYS A 35 10.54 -6.25 15.86
C LYS A 35 11.97 -6.73 15.62
N LYS A 36 12.49 -7.62 16.45
CA LYS A 36 13.86 -8.18 16.26
C LYS A 36 14.00 -8.95 14.94
N HIS A 37 12.90 -9.35 14.32
CA HIS A 37 12.92 -9.98 13.00
C HIS A 37 13.38 -9.02 11.91
N PHE A 38 13.16 -7.71 12.09
CA PHE A 38 13.55 -6.64 11.17
C PHE A 38 14.80 -5.87 11.67
N ASN A 39 15.43 -6.33 12.73
CA ASN A 39 16.66 -5.75 13.30
C ASN A 39 17.84 -6.71 13.09
N ALA A 40 17.93 -7.30 11.90
CA ALA A 40 18.97 -8.24 11.53
C ALA A 40 19.96 -7.57 10.57
N ASN A 41 21.19 -8.09 10.52
CA ASN A 41 22.14 -7.69 9.48
C ASN A 41 21.70 -8.22 8.10
N GLU A 42 22.29 -7.70 7.03
CA GLU A 42 22.00 -8.05 5.64
C GLU A 42 22.02 -9.57 5.39
N ARG A 43 23.07 -10.26 5.86
CA ARG A 43 23.23 -11.71 5.69
C ARG A 43 22.08 -12.50 6.30
N ASP A 44 21.68 -12.15 7.52
CA ASP A 44 20.58 -12.83 8.23
C ASP A 44 19.22 -12.55 7.58
N MET A 45 19.03 -11.34 7.05
CA MET A 45 17.83 -10.98 6.31
C MET A 45 17.70 -11.81 5.03
N ILE A 46 18.75 -11.87 4.22
CA ILE A 46 18.78 -12.68 3.00
C ILE A 46 18.55 -14.17 3.32
N ALA A 47 19.18 -14.70 4.36
CA ALA A 47 19.00 -16.09 4.77
C ALA A 47 17.55 -16.40 5.19
N LYS A 48 16.92 -15.48 5.93
CA LYS A 48 15.50 -15.59 6.32
C LYS A 48 14.58 -15.51 5.11
N ALA A 49 14.82 -14.57 4.21
CA ALA A 49 14.04 -14.39 2.99
C ALA A 49 14.10 -15.64 2.09
N ARG A 50 15.28 -16.24 1.87
CA ARG A 50 15.44 -17.51 1.14
C ARG A 50 14.64 -18.63 1.79
N LYS A 51 14.73 -18.78 3.11
CA LYS A 51 13.94 -19.79 3.85
C LYS A 51 12.43 -19.54 3.77
N SER A 52 12.00 -18.28 3.69
CA SER A 52 10.59 -17.90 3.49
C SER A 52 10.14 -18.27 2.08
N MET A 53 10.96 -17.99 1.07
CA MET A 53 10.68 -18.30 -0.33
C MET A 53 10.46 -19.80 -0.54
N ASP A 54 11.31 -20.68 0.04
CA ASP A 54 11.19 -22.13 -0.04
C ASP A 54 9.86 -22.65 0.56
N LYS A 55 9.23 -21.88 1.43
CA LYS A 55 7.96 -22.21 2.10
C LYS A 55 6.75 -21.54 1.48
N THR A 56 6.97 -20.71 0.45
CA THR A 56 5.88 -19.99 -0.22
C THR A 56 4.87 -20.98 -0.80
N LYS A 57 3.60 -20.79 -0.45
CA LYS A 57 2.47 -21.55 -0.99
C LYS A 57 1.41 -20.59 -1.48
N ILE A 58 1.02 -20.77 -2.74
CA ILE A 58 -0.14 -20.08 -3.29
C ILE A 58 -1.38 -20.88 -2.87
N PRO A 59 -2.32 -20.29 -2.10
CA PRO A 59 -3.52 -21.00 -1.70
C PRO A 59 -4.41 -21.26 -2.91
N VAL A 60 -5.11 -22.36 -2.93
CA VAL A 60 -6.22 -22.59 -3.84
C VAL A 60 -7.48 -22.08 -3.16
N LEU A 61 -8.15 -21.11 -3.78
CA LEU A 61 -9.37 -20.51 -3.27
C LEU A 61 -10.53 -20.81 -4.22
N SER A 62 -11.75 -20.84 -3.68
CA SER A 62 -12.97 -21.00 -4.46
C SER A 62 -14.05 -20.07 -3.92
N HIS A 63 -14.85 -19.51 -4.82
CA HIS A 63 -16.03 -18.72 -4.50
C HIS A 63 -17.08 -18.91 -5.61
N SER A 64 -18.36 -18.82 -5.29
CA SER A 64 -19.44 -19.08 -6.25
C SER A 64 -19.44 -18.16 -7.46
N GLU A 65 -19.02 -16.91 -7.29
CA GLU A 65 -19.06 -15.84 -8.30
C GLU A 65 -17.71 -15.55 -8.96
N ILE A 66 -16.65 -16.26 -8.55
CA ILE A 66 -15.27 -15.97 -8.93
C ILE A 66 -14.64 -17.16 -9.65
N ASN A 67 -13.86 -16.88 -10.69
CA ASN A 67 -12.86 -17.77 -11.26
C ASN A 67 -11.51 -17.46 -10.61
N TYR A 68 -10.79 -18.49 -10.21
CA TYR A 68 -9.48 -18.37 -9.59
C TYR A 68 -8.47 -19.14 -10.42
N GLU A 69 -7.47 -18.44 -10.96
CA GLU A 69 -6.45 -19.01 -11.83
C GLU A 69 -5.06 -18.59 -11.37
N ILE A 70 -4.08 -19.47 -11.58
CA ILE A 70 -2.67 -19.17 -11.38
C ILE A 70 -1.98 -19.38 -12.72
N LYS A 71 -1.37 -18.32 -13.26
CA LYS A 71 -0.66 -18.37 -14.54
C LYS A 71 0.82 -18.05 -14.34
N ASP A 72 1.64 -18.55 -15.25
CA ASP A 72 3.04 -18.13 -15.35
C ASP A 72 3.13 -16.86 -16.20
N PHE A 73 3.93 -15.91 -15.73
CA PHE A 73 4.24 -14.70 -16.45
C PHE A 73 5.74 -14.42 -16.31
N TYR A 74 6.48 -14.62 -17.38
CA TYR A 74 7.96 -14.49 -17.43
C TYR A 74 8.66 -15.17 -16.23
N GLY A 75 8.30 -16.43 -15.96
CA GLY A 75 8.93 -17.27 -14.92
C GLY A 75 8.35 -17.10 -13.52
N GLU A 76 7.52 -16.10 -13.29
CA GLU A 76 6.89 -15.87 -11.99
C GLU A 76 5.38 -16.16 -12.04
N LYS A 77 4.79 -16.47 -10.89
CA LYS A 77 3.36 -16.78 -10.80
C LYS A 77 2.54 -15.51 -10.60
N VAL A 78 1.41 -15.47 -11.28
CA VAL A 78 0.39 -14.42 -11.11
C VAL A 78 -0.94 -15.09 -10.78
N VAL A 79 -1.56 -14.65 -9.70
CA VAL A 79 -2.91 -15.07 -9.30
C VAL A 79 -3.91 -14.13 -9.93
N TYR A 80 -4.88 -14.68 -10.65
CA TYR A 80 -6.02 -13.98 -11.22
C TYR A 80 -7.29 -14.38 -10.48
N ILE A 81 -7.99 -13.41 -9.97
CA ILE A 81 -9.33 -13.55 -9.37
C ILE A 81 -10.26 -12.75 -10.26
N THR A 82 -11.06 -13.41 -11.06
CA THR A 82 -11.95 -12.77 -12.04
C THR A 82 -13.39 -13.14 -11.78
N HIS A 83 -14.31 -12.18 -11.94
CA HIS A 83 -15.73 -12.45 -11.82
C HIS A 83 -16.22 -13.32 -12.99
N LYS A 84 -17.20 -14.17 -12.74
CA LYS A 84 -17.83 -15.00 -13.80
C LYS A 84 -18.52 -14.14 -14.85
N GLU A 85 -19.13 -13.04 -14.40
CA GLU A 85 -19.58 -11.95 -15.27
C GLU A 85 -18.40 -11.01 -15.43
N GLN A 86 -18.08 -10.65 -16.67
CA GLN A 86 -16.90 -9.85 -16.99
C GLN A 86 -16.92 -8.52 -16.24
N ALA A 87 -15.98 -8.31 -15.33
CA ALA A 87 -15.79 -7.04 -14.67
C ALA A 87 -15.20 -6.00 -15.65
N LYS A 88 -15.67 -4.76 -15.56
CA LYS A 88 -15.13 -3.65 -16.35
C LYS A 88 -13.79 -3.15 -15.80
N GLU A 89 -13.56 -3.35 -14.52
CA GLU A 89 -12.44 -2.79 -13.76
C GLU A 89 -11.62 -3.89 -13.10
N VAL A 90 -10.34 -3.61 -12.94
CA VAL A 90 -9.38 -4.53 -12.35
C VAL A 90 -8.50 -3.81 -11.32
N CYS A 91 -8.03 -4.53 -10.33
CA CYS A 91 -7.03 -4.08 -9.39
C CYS A 91 -5.73 -4.88 -9.56
N LEU A 92 -4.63 -4.19 -9.85
CA LEU A 92 -3.29 -4.75 -9.68
C LEU A 92 -2.91 -4.63 -8.21
N PHE A 93 -2.86 -5.75 -7.50
CA PHE A 93 -2.58 -5.75 -6.08
C PHE A 93 -1.14 -6.17 -5.77
N LEU A 94 -0.29 -5.19 -5.53
CA LEU A 94 1.12 -5.36 -5.16
C LEU A 94 1.23 -5.52 -3.65
N ILE A 95 1.34 -6.77 -3.21
CA ILE A 95 1.42 -7.10 -1.78
C ILE A 95 2.85 -6.93 -1.30
N GLY A 96 3.01 -6.28 -0.15
CA GLY A 96 4.30 -6.05 0.49
C GLY A 96 4.96 -7.31 1.04
N GLY A 97 6.20 -7.18 1.38
CA GLY A 97 7.10 -8.23 1.91
C GLY A 97 8.55 -7.76 1.84
N GLY A 98 8.78 -6.41 1.80
CA GLY A 98 10.10 -5.82 1.69
C GLY A 98 10.79 -6.06 0.34
N MET A 99 10.05 -6.52 -0.68
CA MET A 99 10.60 -7.08 -1.93
C MET A 99 11.51 -8.30 -1.70
N LEU A 100 11.42 -8.91 -0.51
CA LEU A 100 12.21 -10.08 -0.09
C LEU A 100 11.33 -11.31 0.17
N GLU A 101 10.03 -11.14 0.36
CA GLU A 101 9.08 -12.22 0.62
C GLU A 101 7.87 -12.10 -0.32
N HIS A 102 7.40 -13.27 -0.78
CA HIS A 102 6.16 -13.38 -1.54
C HIS A 102 4.90 -13.20 -0.68
N PRO A 103 3.74 -12.91 -1.30
CA PRO A 103 2.47 -12.84 -0.60
C PRO A 103 2.17 -14.10 0.23
N ARG A 104 1.68 -13.91 1.44
CA ARG A 104 1.26 -15.01 2.31
C ARG A 104 -0.19 -15.43 1.98
N PRO A 105 -0.58 -16.69 2.26
CA PRO A 105 -1.93 -17.18 1.95
C PRO A 105 -3.06 -16.28 2.47
N ASN A 106 -2.91 -15.69 3.65
CA ASN A 106 -3.92 -14.78 4.21
C ASN A 106 -4.05 -13.47 3.43
N SER A 107 -2.99 -13.01 2.78
CA SER A 107 -3.06 -11.80 1.93
C SER A 107 -3.87 -12.09 0.66
N ILE A 108 -3.74 -13.29 0.09
CA ILE A 108 -4.54 -13.72 -1.07
C ILE A 108 -6.02 -13.89 -0.70
N LYS A 109 -6.33 -14.39 0.51
CA LYS A 109 -7.72 -14.45 1.00
C LYS A 109 -8.33 -13.04 1.14
N LYS A 110 -7.55 -12.07 1.62
CA LYS A 110 -7.99 -10.67 1.68
C LYS A 110 -8.19 -10.06 0.30
N ALA A 111 -7.34 -10.40 -0.66
CA ALA A 111 -7.55 -9.98 -2.04
C ALA A 111 -8.85 -10.53 -2.62
N LEU A 112 -9.21 -11.78 -2.33
CA LEU A 112 -10.51 -12.34 -2.69
C LEU A 112 -11.67 -11.59 -2.03
N GLU A 113 -11.55 -11.26 -0.74
CA GLU A 113 -12.55 -10.47 -0.02
C GLU A 113 -12.73 -9.07 -0.67
N ILE A 114 -11.62 -8.40 -1.02
CA ILE A 114 -11.66 -7.12 -1.72
C ILE A 114 -12.31 -7.27 -3.11
N ALA A 115 -11.97 -8.31 -3.88
CA ALA A 115 -12.55 -8.56 -5.19
C ALA A 115 -14.08 -8.68 -5.12
N VAL A 116 -14.57 -9.53 -4.21
CA VAL A 116 -16.01 -9.77 -4.02
C VAL A 116 -16.73 -8.50 -3.59
N GLU A 117 -16.17 -7.78 -2.61
CA GLU A 117 -16.79 -6.57 -2.08
C GLU A 117 -16.77 -5.37 -3.05
N SER A 118 -15.75 -5.29 -3.92
CA SER A 118 -15.59 -4.15 -4.84
C SER A 118 -16.15 -4.40 -6.23
N GLY A 119 -16.42 -5.66 -6.60
CA GLY A 119 -16.79 -6.03 -7.97
C GLY A 119 -15.65 -5.92 -8.99
N ARG A 120 -14.41 -5.76 -8.55
CA ARG A 120 -13.21 -5.65 -9.40
C ARG A 120 -12.54 -7.00 -9.57
N ASP A 121 -12.06 -7.27 -10.78
CA ASP A 121 -11.09 -8.34 -10.96
C ASP A 121 -9.78 -8.00 -10.24
N MET A 122 -9.01 -9.02 -9.86
CA MET A 122 -7.74 -8.84 -9.17
C MET A 122 -6.62 -9.57 -9.92
N VAL A 123 -5.49 -8.89 -10.07
CA VAL A 123 -4.22 -9.44 -10.56
C VAL A 123 -3.20 -9.31 -9.44
N ILE A 124 -2.71 -10.43 -8.94
CA ILE A 124 -1.84 -10.47 -7.77
C ILE A 124 -0.54 -11.18 -8.15
N PRO A 125 0.53 -10.44 -8.44
CA PRO A 125 1.80 -11.02 -8.84
C PRO A 125 2.60 -11.55 -7.64
N TYR A 126 3.25 -12.68 -7.84
CA TYR A 126 4.38 -13.15 -7.05
C TYR A 126 5.66 -12.67 -7.75
N TYR A 127 5.82 -11.36 -7.82
CA TYR A 127 6.88 -10.69 -8.57
C TYR A 127 8.30 -11.14 -8.15
N PRO A 128 9.33 -10.98 -9.02
CA PRO A 128 10.72 -11.33 -8.68
C PRO A 128 11.16 -10.67 -7.39
N LEU A 129 11.88 -11.40 -6.54
CA LEU A 129 12.33 -10.91 -5.23
C LEU A 129 13.77 -10.40 -5.29
N CYS A 130 14.05 -9.31 -4.58
CA CYS A 130 15.38 -8.68 -4.55
C CYS A 130 16.47 -9.50 -3.85
N ILE A 131 16.16 -10.71 -3.40
CA ILE A 131 17.17 -11.69 -2.96
C ILE A 131 17.88 -12.40 -4.12
N ASN A 132 17.26 -12.42 -5.31
CA ASN A 132 17.80 -13.05 -6.52
C ASN A 132 17.84 -12.08 -7.71
N HIS A 133 17.11 -10.98 -7.64
CA HIS A 133 16.95 -9.96 -8.68
C HIS A 133 17.27 -8.59 -8.14
N THR A 134 17.70 -7.68 -9.01
CA THR A 134 17.87 -6.27 -8.63
C THR A 134 16.54 -5.53 -8.76
N ILE A 135 16.39 -4.39 -8.09
CA ILE A 135 15.13 -3.64 -8.07
C ILE A 135 14.71 -3.15 -9.46
N ASP A 136 15.64 -2.84 -10.36
CA ASP A 136 15.37 -2.50 -11.75
C ASP A 136 14.72 -3.68 -12.49
N GLU A 137 15.22 -4.92 -12.31
CA GLU A 137 14.61 -6.13 -12.87
C GLU A 137 13.18 -6.34 -12.33
N VAL A 138 12.93 -6.00 -11.06
CA VAL A 138 11.58 -6.06 -10.47
C VAL A 138 10.66 -5.03 -11.12
N PHE A 139 11.12 -3.79 -11.31
CA PHE A 139 10.34 -2.74 -11.98
C PHE A 139 10.04 -3.11 -13.44
N ASP A 140 11.02 -3.58 -14.19
CA ASP A 140 10.86 -4.01 -15.59
C ASP A 140 9.80 -5.13 -15.70
N TRP A 141 9.83 -6.10 -14.77
CA TRP A 141 8.87 -7.20 -14.73
C TRP A 141 7.44 -6.71 -14.42
N ILE A 142 7.27 -5.84 -13.40
CA ILE A 142 5.95 -5.27 -13.05
C ILE A 142 5.43 -4.38 -14.18
N TYR A 143 6.31 -3.62 -14.84
CA TYR A 143 5.97 -2.83 -16.00
C TYR A 143 5.46 -3.69 -17.16
N ALA A 144 6.13 -4.80 -17.44
CA ALA A 144 5.67 -5.75 -18.46
C ALA A 144 4.30 -6.34 -18.10
N LEU A 145 4.04 -6.66 -16.81
CA LEU A 145 2.74 -7.13 -16.36
C LEU A 145 1.66 -6.05 -16.56
N TYR A 146 1.93 -4.81 -16.16
CA TYR A 146 1.00 -3.69 -16.34
C TYR A 146 0.68 -3.47 -17.82
N LYS A 147 1.68 -3.48 -18.70
CA LYS A 147 1.49 -3.42 -20.18
C LYS A 147 0.60 -4.54 -20.69
N SER A 148 0.76 -5.76 -20.16
CA SER A 148 -0.11 -6.88 -20.57
C SER A 148 -1.57 -6.67 -20.14
N MET A 149 -1.82 -6.03 -18.99
CA MET A 149 -3.16 -5.71 -18.53
C MET A 149 -3.86 -4.68 -19.41
N LEU A 150 -3.12 -3.74 -19.99
CA LEU A 150 -3.66 -2.74 -20.93
C LEU A 150 -4.24 -3.34 -22.23
N ASN A 151 -3.94 -4.60 -22.55
CA ASN A 151 -4.59 -5.31 -23.65
C ASN A 151 -6.06 -5.66 -23.35
N THR A 152 -6.45 -5.65 -22.08
CA THR A 152 -7.79 -6.05 -21.64
C THR A 152 -8.56 -4.90 -20.99
N TYR A 153 -7.86 -4.04 -20.22
CA TYR A 153 -8.44 -2.95 -19.47
C TYR A 153 -7.82 -1.61 -19.88
N SER A 154 -8.61 -0.55 -19.97
CA SER A 154 -8.06 0.80 -20.10
C SER A 154 -7.33 1.21 -18.81
N ALA A 155 -6.35 2.09 -18.90
CA ALA A 155 -5.60 2.59 -17.74
C ALA A 155 -6.52 3.20 -16.67
N SER A 156 -7.61 3.86 -17.08
CA SER A 156 -8.63 4.41 -16.19
C SER A 156 -9.39 3.36 -15.38
N ASN A 157 -9.47 2.13 -15.88
CA ASN A 157 -10.14 1.00 -15.24
C ASN A 157 -9.17 0.13 -14.42
N ILE A 158 -7.89 0.46 -14.39
CA ILE A 158 -6.90 -0.21 -13.56
C ILE A 158 -6.67 0.61 -12.29
N LEU A 159 -7.10 0.09 -11.15
CA LEU A 159 -6.66 0.55 -9.84
C LEU A 159 -5.38 -0.20 -9.45
N ILE A 160 -4.35 0.50 -9.00
CA ILE A 160 -3.21 -0.19 -8.38
C ILE A 160 -3.34 -0.06 -6.86
N THR A 161 -3.25 -1.18 -6.17
CA THR A 161 -3.26 -1.21 -4.71
C THR A 161 -1.93 -1.78 -4.23
N GLY A 162 -1.30 -1.09 -3.30
CA GLY A 162 -0.06 -1.54 -2.72
C GLY A 162 -0.04 -1.46 -1.19
N SER A 163 0.70 -2.38 -0.56
CA SER A 163 0.98 -2.33 0.86
C SER A 163 2.48 -2.42 1.11
N SER A 164 3.06 -1.58 2.00
CA SER A 164 4.50 -1.60 2.31
C SER A 164 5.35 -1.47 1.04
N SER A 165 6.31 -2.35 0.82
CA SER A 165 7.11 -2.39 -0.41
C SER A 165 6.27 -2.50 -1.69
N GLY A 166 5.11 -3.14 -1.64
CA GLY A 166 4.16 -3.16 -2.76
C GLY A 166 3.55 -1.78 -3.04
N ALA A 167 3.35 -0.95 -2.01
CA ALA A 167 2.93 0.44 -2.19
C ALA A 167 4.07 1.30 -2.79
N THR A 168 5.32 1.01 -2.40
CA THR A 168 6.49 1.62 -3.03
C THR A 168 6.58 1.26 -4.52
N LEU A 169 6.38 -0.01 -4.87
CA LEU A 169 6.34 -0.45 -6.26
C LEU A 169 5.16 0.15 -7.03
N ALA A 170 3.98 0.30 -6.40
CA ALA A 170 2.81 0.90 -7.04
C ALA A 170 3.05 2.35 -7.47
N LEU A 171 3.62 3.16 -6.57
CA LEU A 171 3.98 4.54 -6.87
C LEU A 171 5.17 4.62 -7.84
N GLY A 172 6.22 3.85 -7.57
CA GLY A 172 7.41 3.82 -8.42
C GLY A 172 7.13 3.37 -9.86
N LEU A 173 6.10 2.53 -10.07
CA LEU A 173 5.70 2.11 -11.42
C LEU A 173 5.25 3.31 -12.29
N VAL A 174 4.59 4.31 -11.72
CA VAL A 174 4.22 5.53 -12.46
C VAL A 174 5.48 6.25 -12.96
N SER A 175 6.45 6.43 -12.07
CA SER A 175 7.74 7.03 -12.44
C SER A 175 8.49 6.18 -13.47
N HIS A 176 8.42 4.85 -13.36
CA HIS A 176 9.03 3.94 -14.32
C HIS A 176 8.41 4.08 -15.71
N ILE A 177 7.07 4.12 -15.80
CA ILE A 177 6.35 4.36 -17.07
C ILE A 177 6.80 5.67 -17.70
N ASN A 178 6.87 6.76 -16.91
CA ASN A 178 7.26 8.09 -17.41
C ASN A 178 8.70 8.12 -17.89
N VAL A 179 9.62 7.43 -17.21
CA VAL A 179 11.04 7.37 -17.59
C VAL A 179 11.28 6.52 -18.84
N MET A 180 10.49 5.47 -19.07
CA MET A 180 10.63 4.61 -20.26
C MET A 180 10.26 5.31 -21.55
N HIS A 181 9.57 6.46 -21.52
CA HIS A 181 9.15 7.25 -22.68
C HIS A 181 8.41 6.45 -23.76
N GLU A 182 7.82 5.31 -23.38
CA GLU A 182 6.90 4.57 -24.24
C GLU A 182 5.51 5.25 -24.19
N ASN A 183 4.74 5.11 -25.28
CA ASN A 183 3.37 5.64 -25.32
C ASN A 183 2.42 4.72 -24.53
N ILE A 184 2.63 4.62 -23.23
CA ILE A 184 1.86 3.82 -22.28
C ILE A 184 1.15 4.76 -21.32
N GLU A 185 -0.17 4.62 -21.20
CA GLU A 185 -0.93 5.39 -20.24
C GLU A 185 -0.63 4.94 -18.80
N VAL A 186 -0.38 5.91 -17.93
CA VAL A 186 -0.24 5.65 -16.48
C VAL A 186 -1.61 5.32 -15.86
N PRO A 187 -1.64 4.52 -14.77
CA PRO A 187 -2.88 4.29 -14.03
C PRO A 187 -3.40 5.61 -13.46
N LYS A 188 -4.72 5.76 -13.39
CA LYS A 188 -5.33 7.01 -12.90
C LYS A 188 -5.41 7.07 -11.37
N ARG A 189 -5.46 5.94 -10.70
CA ARG A 189 -5.68 5.87 -9.25
C ARG A 189 -4.80 4.81 -8.59
N ILE A 190 -4.25 5.17 -7.43
CA ILE A 190 -3.46 4.26 -6.58
C ILE A 190 -3.96 4.33 -5.13
N TYR A 191 -4.12 3.15 -4.51
CA TYR A 191 -4.21 3.01 -3.06
C TYR A 191 -2.85 2.55 -2.54
N ALA A 192 -2.17 3.38 -1.77
CA ALA A 192 -0.83 3.12 -1.23
C ALA A 192 -0.85 3.14 0.30
N SER A 193 -0.67 1.97 0.92
CA SER A 193 -0.56 1.85 2.36
C SER A 193 0.89 1.71 2.80
N SER A 194 1.36 2.66 3.58
CA SER A 194 2.71 2.68 4.17
C SER A 194 3.84 2.53 3.14
N PRO A 195 3.90 3.31 2.04
CA PRO A 195 5.03 3.31 1.11
C PRO A 195 6.29 3.96 1.70
N GLY A 196 7.43 3.89 1.01
CA GLY A 196 8.66 4.59 1.37
C GLY A 196 9.68 3.72 2.08
N GLN A 197 10.26 2.75 1.37
CA GLN A 197 11.12 1.73 1.94
C GLN A 197 12.57 2.19 2.23
N CYS A 198 13.05 3.23 1.54
CA CYS A 198 14.37 3.83 1.75
C CYS A 198 14.24 5.30 2.14
N PHE A 199 15.22 5.82 2.83
CA PHE A 199 15.27 7.23 3.23
C PHE A 199 16.43 7.94 2.53
N THR A 200 16.15 9.11 1.92
CA THR A 200 17.11 9.87 1.13
C THR A 200 18.21 10.50 1.95
N ASP A 201 17.90 10.92 3.18
CA ASP A 201 18.80 11.78 3.94
C ASP A 201 18.79 11.49 5.46
N GLU A 202 19.74 12.09 6.15
CA GLU A 202 19.93 11.98 7.59
C GLU A 202 18.74 12.53 8.40
N GLU A 203 17.96 13.47 7.86
CA GLU A 203 16.80 14.01 8.56
C GLU A 203 15.66 12.98 8.61
N LEU A 204 15.39 12.29 7.49
CA LEU A 204 14.42 11.21 7.44
C LEU A 204 14.84 10.04 8.34
N ILE A 205 16.14 9.67 8.32
CA ILE A 205 16.68 8.65 9.24
C ILE A 205 16.47 9.09 10.69
N ARG A 206 16.73 10.36 11.04
CA ARG A 206 16.52 10.89 12.38
C ARG A 206 15.04 10.85 12.79
N LYS A 207 14.11 11.22 11.90
CA LYS A 207 12.67 11.07 12.12
C LYS A 207 12.29 9.60 12.32
N GLY A 208 12.80 8.71 11.46
CA GLY A 208 12.64 7.27 11.58
C GLY A 208 13.10 6.73 12.93
N ARG A 209 14.27 7.16 13.45
CA ARG A 209 14.77 6.75 14.78
C ARG A 209 13.88 7.21 15.95
N ILE A 210 13.15 8.31 15.79
CA ILE A 210 12.16 8.74 16.79
C ILE A 210 10.95 7.81 16.75
N LEU A 211 10.43 7.50 15.56
CA LEU A 211 9.30 6.61 15.34
C LEU A 211 9.64 5.16 15.69
N ASP A 212 10.87 4.75 15.49
CA ASP A 212 11.38 3.41 15.83
C ASP A 212 11.11 2.99 17.29
N LYS A 213 11.05 3.93 18.21
CA LYS A 213 10.71 3.68 19.62
C LYS A 213 9.23 3.30 19.82
N LYS A 214 8.37 3.71 18.89
CA LYS A 214 6.93 3.46 18.93
C LYS A 214 6.54 2.28 18.06
N ASP A 215 7.20 2.09 16.92
CA ASP A 215 6.94 1.02 15.98
C ASP A 215 7.11 -0.36 16.64
N ILE A 216 6.10 -1.21 16.44
CA ILE A 216 6.05 -2.57 16.99
C ILE A 216 6.36 -3.65 15.95
N LEU A 217 6.51 -3.27 14.69
CA LEU A 217 6.72 -4.17 13.56
C LEU A 217 8.06 -3.95 12.88
N LEU A 218 8.35 -2.71 12.45
CA LEU A 218 9.55 -2.37 11.68
C LEU A 218 10.63 -1.72 12.54
N SER A 219 11.87 -1.75 12.05
CA SER A 219 13.00 -1.05 12.64
C SER A 219 13.67 -0.14 11.62
N VAL A 220 14.16 1.02 12.06
CA VAL A 220 14.95 1.92 11.21
C VAL A 220 16.20 1.27 10.67
N SER A 221 16.81 0.33 11.40
CA SER A 221 17.97 -0.43 10.93
C SER A 221 17.69 -1.24 9.65
N TYR A 222 16.43 -1.62 9.42
CA TYR A 222 16.03 -2.22 8.15
C TYR A 222 16.17 -1.22 6.99
N MET A 223 15.76 0.04 7.22
CA MET A 223 15.86 1.10 6.20
C MET A 223 17.30 1.48 5.86
N GLU A 224 18.25 1.24 6.78
CA GLU A 224 19.67 1.55 6.59
C GLU A 224 20.43 0.51 5.74
N ILE A 225 19.81 -0.65 5.48
CA ILE A 225 20.48 -1.75 4.75
C ILE A 225 19.72 -2.27 3.54
N ILE A 226 18.42 -1.94 3.43
CA ILE A 226 17.57 -2.54 2.41
C ILE A 226 17.93 -2.12 1.00
N ASP A 227 18.42 -0.91 0.80
CA ASP A 227 18.89 -0.38 -0.47
C ASP A 227 20.00 -1.26 -1.08
N LYS A 228 20.96 -1.70 -0.26
CA LYS A 228 22.05 -2.60 -0.70
C LYS A 228 21.51 -3.95 -1.16
N ILE A 229 20.52 -4.49 -0.44
CA ILE A 229 19.89 -5.76 -0.82
C ILE A 229 19.14 -5.58 -2.13
N MET A 230 18.37 -4.50 -2.27
CA MET A 230 17.56 -4.26 -3.48
C MET A 230 18.39 -3.98 -4.73
N THR A 231 19.53 -3.31 -4.56
CA THR A 231 20.37 -2.93 -5.70
C THR A 231 21.46 -3.95 -6.02
N HIS A 232 21.76 -4.88 -5.11
CA HIS A 232 22.95 -5.75 -5.17
C HIS A 232 24.26 -4.93 -5.37
N GLY A 233 24.27 -3.70 -4.84
CA GLY A 233 25.40 -2.76 -4.99
C GLY A 233 25.51 -2.09 -6.37
N LYS A 234 24.53 -2.26 -7.26
CA LYS A 234 24.47 -1.55 -8.56
C LYS A 234 23.89 -0.15 -8.38
N THR A 235 24.24 0.74 -9.29
CA THR A 235 23.57 2.04 -9.42
C THR A 235 22.24 1.82 -10.14
N VAL A 236 21.15 2.34 -9.57
CA VAL A 236 19.81 2.30 -10.15
C VAL A 236 19.23 3.71 -10.20
N GLN A 237 18.11 3.89 -10.88
CA GLN A 237 17.39 5.16 -10.92
C GLN A 237 16.87 5.52 -9.52
N GLU A 238 17.02 6.79 -9.11
CA GLU A 238 16.69 7.24 -7.75
C GLU A 238 15.24 6.97 -7.35
N TYR A 239 14.28 7.13 -8.28
CA TYR A 239 12.86 6.91 -7.99
C TYR A 239 12.52 5.46 -7.58
N MET A 240 13.37 4.51 -7.93
CA MET A 240 13.18 3.10 -7.53
C MET A 240 13.42 2.89 -6.04
N LEU A 241 14.25 3.74 -5.42
CA LEU A 241 14.59 3.70 -4.00
C LEU A 241 13.84 4.77 -3.20
N TYR A 242 13.69 5.96 -3.78
CA TYR A 242 13.25 7.17 -3.12
C TYR A 242 12.04 7.76 -3.84
N LEU A 243 10.84 7.59 -3.29
CA LEU A 243 9.60 8.01 -3.94
C LEU A 243 9.51 9.53 -4.13
N GLU A 244 10.12 10.31 -3.27
CA GLU A 244 10.19 11.77 -3.41
C GLU A 244 11.07 12.25 -4.57
N LYS A 245 11.76 11.33 -5.24
CA LYS A 245 12.53 11.57 -6.48
C LYS A 245 11.77 11.11 -7.74
N GLY A 246 10.54 10.61 -7.57
CA GLY A 246 9.74 10.10 -8.67
C GLY A 246 9.13 11.18 -9.58
N ASP A 247 8.65 10.75 -10.73
CA ASP A 247 7.80 11.52 -11.65
C ASP A 247 6.41 10.89 -11.68
N TYR A 248 5.40 11.65 -11.23
CA TYR A 248 4.02 11.19 -11.07
C TYR A 248 3.06 11.85 -12.06
N HIS A 249 3.54 12.52 -13.10
CA HIS A 249 2.69 13.15 -14.10
C HIS A 249 1.78 12.11 -14.79
N GLY A 250 0.51 12.48 -14.97
CA GLY A 250 -0.53 11.62 -15.55
C GLY A 250 -1.29 10.76 -14.55
N LEU A 251 -0.78 10.56 -13.32
CA LEU A 251 -1.53 10.00 -12.21
C LEU A 251 -2.51 11.06 -11.67
N GLU A 252 -3.76 10.69 -11.44
CA GLU A 252 -4.79 11.66 -11.03
C GLU A 252 -5.02 11.69 -9.53
N GLU A 253 -5.01 10.51 -8.89
CA GLU A 253 -5.33 10.39 -7.46
C GLU A 253 -4.52 9.30 -6.76
N VAL A 254 -4.07 9.61 -5.55
CA VAL A 254 -3.48 8.65 -4.61
C VAL A 254 -4.22 8.69 -3.29
N TYR A 255 -4.66 7.53 -2.81
CA TYR A 255 -5.04 7.36 -1.41
C TYR A 255 -3.82 6.87 -0.63
N LEU A 256 -3.30 7.73 0.26
CA LEU A 256 -2.07 7.50 1.00
C LEU A 256 -2.38 7.24 2.47
N SER A 257 -2.17 6.00 2.95
CA SER A 257 -2.45 5.65 4.34
C SER A 257 -1.20 5.26 5.12
N TYR A 258 -1.09 5.74 6.37
CA TYR A 258 0.00 5.41 7.30
C TYR A 258 -0.50 5.26 8.73
N GLY A 259 0.16 4.42 9.51
CA GLY A 259 0.05 4.47 10.96
C GLY A 259 1.02 5.51 11.55
N SER A 260 0.56 6.37 12.46
CA SER A 260 1.43 7.42 13.01
C SER A 260 2.56 6.90 13.92
N ASP A 261 2.51 5.61 14.30
CA ASP A 261 3.55 4.97 15.13
C ASP A 261 4.53 4.10 14.30
N GLU A 262 4.47 4.12 12.96
CA GLU A 262 5.39 3.35 12.12
C GLU A 262 6.60 4.15 11.63
N VAL A 263 7.73 3.46 11.43
CA VAL A 263 8.98 4.09 10.96
C VAL A 263 8.80 4.76 9.60
N LEU A 264 8.06 4.12 8.67
CA LEU A 264 7.87 4.64 7.32
C LEU A 264 7.05 5.94 7.26
N TYR A 265 6.33 6.28 8.32
CA TYR A 265 5.65 7.57 8.41
C TYR A 265 6.61 8.77 8.32
N ALA A 266 7.91 8.56 8.57
CA ALA A 266 8.92 9.59 8.33
C ALA A 266 8.94 10.08 6.87
N ALA A 267 8.63 9.21 5.90
CA ALA A 267 8.62 9.51 4.47
C ALA A 267 7.28 10.12 3.97
N TYR A 268 6.26 10.21 4.81
CA TYR A 268 4.92 10.66 4.41
C TYR A 268 4.93 12.06 3.78
N GLU A 269 5.47 13.07 4.46
CA GLU A 269 5.45 14.45 3.96
C GLU A 269 6.25 14.63 2.66
N PRO A 270 7.50 14.11 2.53
CA PRO A 270 8.24 14.20 1.27
C PRO A 270 7.49 13.55 0.09
N ILE A 271 6.91 12.36 0.29
CA ILE A 271 6.16 11.65 -0.76
C ILE A 271 4.90 12.44 -1.13
N LYS A 272 4.13 12.89 -0.14
CA LYS A 272 2.91 13.68 -0.38
C LYS A 272 3.22 14.95 -1.15
N THR A 273 4.21 15.72 -0.70
CA THR A 273 4.63 16.95 -1.38
C THR A 273 5.00 16.69 -2.83
N LYS A 274 5.78 15.64 -3.09
CA LYS A 274 6.19 15.30 -4.46
C LYS A 274 5.02 14.90 -5.34
N LEU A 275 4.04 14.15 -4.83
CA LEU A 275 2.82 13.82 -5.55
C LEU A 275 2.03 15.09 -5.91
N GLU A 276 1.82 15.99 -4.93
CA GLU A 276 1.10 17.26 -5.12
C GLU A 276 1.82 18.18 -6.11
N GLU A 277 3.17 18.26 -6.10
CA GLU A 277 3.98 18.98 -7.10
C GLU A 277 3.78 18.46 -8.52
N CYS A 278 3.51 17.17 -8.70
CA CYS A 278 3.17 16.56 -9.98
C CYS A 278 1.68 16.71 -10.35
N GLY A 279 0.88 17.45 -9.56
CA GLY A 279 -0.54 17.68 -9.81
C GLY A 279 -1.45 16.53 -9.37
N VAL A 280 -0.96 15.57 -8.60
CA VAL A 280 -1.73 14.43 -8.12
C VAL A 280 -2.59 14.84 -6.93
N ARG A 281 -3.87 14.48 -6.94
CA ARG A 281 -4.75 14.64 -5.78
C ARG A 281 -4.41 13.59 -4.72
N VAL A 282 -3.95 14.04 -3.54
CA VAL A 282 -3.61 13.13 -2.44
C VAL A 282 -4.71 13.11 -1.39
N ILE A 283 -5.28 11.93 -1.16
CA ILE A 283 -6.18 11.65 -0.04
C ILE A 283 -5.34 11.01 1.05
N SER A 284 -5.23 11.65 2.20
CA SER A 284 -4.39 11.18 3.31
C SER A 284 -5.22 10.58 4.43
N GLU A 285 -4.87 9.37 4.86
CA GLU A 285 -5.45 8.73 6.04
C GLU A 285 -4.34 8.35 7.02
N ILE A 286 -4.26 9.07 8.13
CA ILE A 286 -3.28 8.80 9.19
C ILE A 286 -3.98 8.10 10.36
N GLY A 287 -3.67 6.82 10.56
CA GLY A 287 -4.15 6.05 11.69
C GLY A 287 -3.40 6.43 12.97
N GLU A 288 -4.02 7.24 13.83
CA GLU A 288 -3.39 7.72 15.05
C GLU A 288 -2.98 6.59 15.99
N ASN A 289 -1.69 6.56 16.35
CA ASN A 289 -1.03 5.54 17.16
C ASN A 289 -1.10 4.12 16.58
N LEU A 290 -1.46 3.97 15.29
CA LEU A 290 -1.53 2.69 14.62
C LEU A 290 -0.18 2.26 14.02
N TYR A 291 -0.14 1.01 13.63
CA TYR A 291 1.03 0.28 13.16
C TYR A 291 1.06 0.20 11.64
N HIS A 292 2.19 -0.23 11.13
CA HIS A 292 2.50 -0.42 9.72
C HIS A 292 1.40 -1.21 8.96
N CYS A 293 0.93 -0.66 7.84
CA CYS A 293 -0.11 -1.24 6.98
C CYS A 293 -1.39 -1.62 7.74
N TYR A 294 -1.80 -0.83 8.74
CA TYR A 294 -2.94 -1.17 9.60
C TYR A 294 -4.25 -1.45 8.86
N PRO A 295 -4.57 -0.86 7.69
CA PRO A 295 -5.79 -1.19 6.97
C PRO A 295 -5.87 -2.65 6.55
N PHE A 296 -4.72 -3.26 6.20
CA PHE A 296 -4.67 -4.68 5.81
C PHE A 296 -4.67 -5.66 6.99
N PHE A 297 -4.63 -5.17 8.23
CA PHE A 297 -4.67 -5.99 9.45
C PHE A 297 -5.76 -5.51 10.40
N PRO A 298 -7.08 -5.67 10.07
CA PRO A 298 -8.19 -5.13 10.86
C PRO A 298 -8.46 -5.94 12.13
N ILE A 299 -7.41 -6.22 12.92
CA ILE A 299 -7.45 -7.08 14.11
C ILE A 299 -7.91 -6.35 15.37
N VAL A 300 -7.87 -5.03 15.36
CA VAL A 300 -8.32 -4.16 16.44
C VAL A 300 -9.39 -3.18 15.96
N LYS A 301 -10.16 -2.61 16.87
CA LYS A 301 -11.25 -1.69 16.51
C LYS A 301 -10.74 -0.51 15.68
N GLU A 302 -9.60 0.03 16.05
CA GLU A 302 -8.98 1.19 15.42
C GLU A 302 -8.60 0.94 13.96
N SER A 303 -8.13 -0.28 13.62
CA SER A 303 -7.73 -0.62 12.26
C SER A 303 -8.90 -1.04 11.35
N LYS A 304 -10.08 -1.31 11.92
CA LYS A 304 -11.27 -1.68 11.14
C LYS A 304 -11.77 -0.54 10.26
N THR A 305 -11.69 0.69 10.75
CA THR A 305 -12.07 1.87 9.97
C THR A 305 -11.19 2.01 8.72
N GLY A 306 -9.87 1.82 8.86
CA GLY A 306 -8.97 1.84 7.71
C GLY A 306 -9.29 0.74 6.67
N TRP A 307 -9.65 -0.47 7.13
CA TRP A 307 -10.13 -1.53 6.23
C TRP A 307 -11.40 -1.12 5.48
N GLN A 308 -12.38 -0.55 6.18
CA GLN A 308 -13.62 -0.07 5.57
C GLN A 308 -13.37 1.06 4.57
N ASN A 309 -12.57 2.06 4.92
CA ASN A 309 -12.21 3.16 4.03
C ASN A 309 -11.49 2.65 2.77
N MET A 310 -10.60 1.66 2.92
CA MET A 310 -9.95 1.00 1.80
C MET A 310 -10.98 0.31 0.89
N LEU A 311 -11.90 -0.46 1.43
CA LEU A 311 -12.95 -1.11 0.64
C LEU A 311 -13.81 -0.09 -0.10
N GLU A 312 -14.23 0.99 0.58
CA GLU A 312 -15.00 2.06 -0.06
C GLU A 312 -14.21 2.75 -1.19
N TYR A 313 -12.90 2.91 -1.03
CA TYR A 313 -12.05 3.43 -2.11
C TYR A 313 -12.01 2.48 -3.32
N HIS A 314 -12.01 1.17 -3.11
CA HIS A 314 -12.04 0.17 -4.18
C HIS A 314 -13.39 0.10 -4.89
N LYS A 315 -14.50 0.39 -4.20
CA LYS A 315 -15.86 0.43 -4.79
C LYS A 315 -16.12 1.65 -5.68
N ARG A 316 -15.28 2.70 -5.60
CA ARG A 316 -15.47 3.92 -6.41
C ARG A 316 -15.31 3.62 -7.89
N ASN A 317 -16.30 4.00 -8.67
CA ASN A 317 -16.25 3.91 -10.12
C ASN A 317 -15.71 5.24 -10.71
N VAL A 318 -14.83 5.18 -11.70
CA VAL A 318 -14.29 6.37 -12.38
C VAL A 318 -15.39 7.22 -13.00
N GLU A 319 -16.43 6.59 -13.57
CA GLU A 319 -17.58 7.29 -14.14
C GLU A 319 -18.33 8.15 -13.10
N LYS A 320 -18.44 7.68 -11.86
CA LYS A 320 -19.04 8.47 -10.75
C LYS A 320 -18.13 9.64 -10.32
N LEU A 321 -16.82 9.50 -10.39
CA LEU A 321 -15.87 10.58 -10.07
C LEU A 321 -15.92 11.73 -11.08
N VAL A 322 -15.99 11.42 -12.38
CA VAL A 322 -16.12 12.43 -13.45
C VAL A 322 -17.43 13.22 -13.29
N PHE A 323 -18.51 12.56 -12.93
CA PHE A 323 -19.81 13.23 -12.68
C PHE A 323 -19.73 14.18 -11.48
N LEU A 324 -19.00 13.82 -10.42
CA LEU A 324 -18.85 14.62 -9.22
C LEU A 324 -17.86 15.80 -9.42
N ALA A 325 -16.79 15.60 -10.21
CA ALA A 325 -15.85 16.66 -10.56
C ALA A 325 -16.47 17.70 -11.51
N GLY A 326 -17.52 17.32 -12.26
CA GLY A 326 -18.27 18.22 -13.16
C GLY A 326 -19.29 19.12 -12.46
N THR A 327 -19.55 18.96 -11.16
CA THR A 327 -20.37 19.89 -10.38
C THR A 327 -19.50 21.07 -9.90
N GLU A 328 -19.35 22.09 -10.76
CA GLU A 328 -18.69 23.35 -10.42
C GLU A 328 -19.29 24.00 -9.17
N GLY A 329 -18.45 24.33 -8.18
CA GLY A 329 -18.76 25.41 -7.25
C GLY A 329 -18.65 25.15 -5.75
N HIS A 330 -17.84 24.21 -5.23
CA HIS A 330 -17.59 24.19 -3.78
C HIS A 330 -16.11 24.08 -3.41
N PRO A 331 -15.52 25.16 -2.82
CA PRO A 331 -14.11 25.19 -2.43
C PRO A 331 -13.75 24.50 -1.11
N ASP A 332 -14.72 23.99 -0.32
CA ASP A 332 -14.49 23.55 1.06
C ASP A 332 -14.95 22.09 1.31
N TYR A 333 -14.46 21.13 0.51
CA TYR A 333 -14.76 19.71 0.78
C TYR A 333 -13.68 19.03 1.61
N GLU A 334 -13.87 18.96 2.93
CA GLU A 334 -13.23 17.95 3.74
C GLU A 334 -13.77 16.56 3.34
N PHE A 335 -12.87 15.61 3.13
CA PHE A 335 -13.16 14.24 2.67
C PHE A 335 -14.31 13.54 3.44
N GLY A 336 -14.42 13.79 4.75
CA GLY A 336 -15.49 13.23 5.59
C GLY A 336 -16.90 13.71 5.22
N ASN A 337 -17.05 14.94 4.72
CA ASN A 337 -18.32 15.47 4.24
C ASN A 337 -18.66 14.96 2.84
N TRP A 338 -17.67 14.73 2.00
CA TRP A 338 -17.84 14.20 0.66
C TRP A 338 -18.31 12.73 0.68
N MET A 339 -17.77 11.88 1.56
CA MET A 339 -18.22 10.50 1.77
C MET A 339 -19.68 10.43 2.28
N LYS A 340 -20.09 11.34 3.14
CA LYS A 340 -21.49 11.44 3.58
C LYS A 340 -22.43 11.84 2.44
N HIS A 341 -21.99 12.71 1.52
CA HIS A 341 -22.76 13.12 0.36
C HIS A 341 -22.91 11.99 -0.68
N LEU A 342 -21.88 11.17 -0.90
CA LEU A 342 -21.95 9.98 -1.75
C LEU A 342 -22.97 8.96 -1.22
N ALA A 343 -22.94 8.67 0.08
CA ALA A 343 -23.90 7.75 0.69
C ALA A 343 -25.36 8.28 0.61
N ILE A 344 -25.55 9.61 0.71
CA ILE A 344 -26.88 10.25 0.55
C ILE A 344 -27.34 10.22 -0.91
N MET A 345 -26.41 10.42 -1.87
CA MET A 345 -26.74 10.39 -3.30
C MET A 345 -27.09 9.00 -3.80
N ASP A 346 -26.39 7.95 -3.34
CA ASP A 346 -26.77 6.55 -3.66
C ASP A 346 -28.17 6.21 -3.12
N THR A 347 -28.52 6.68 -1.92
CA THR A 347 -29.89 6.52 -1.35
C THR A 347 -30.93 7.32 -2.13
N CYS A 348 -30.59 8.51 -2.63
CA CYS A 348 -31.50 9.31 -3.46
C CYS A 348 -31.72 8.71 -4.87
N TYR A 349 -30.71 8.04 -5.43
CA TYR A 349 -30.82 7.40 -6.75
C TYR A 349 -31.67 6.11 -6.70
N GLU A 350 -31.54 5.31 -5.63
CA GLU A 350 -32.41 4.14 -5.41
C GLU A 350 -33.89 4.55 -5.20
N LEU A 351 -34.14 5.71 -4.58
CA LEU A 351 -35.50 6.24 -4.39
C LEU A 351 -36.09 6.90 -5.64
N SER A 352 -35.25 7.40 -6.56
CA SER A 352 -35.73 8.02 -7.82
C SER A 352 -35.96 7.01 -8.95
N GLY A 353 -35.43 5.80 -8.84
CA GLY A 353 -35.66 4.70 -9.80
C GLY A 353 -36.94 3.89 -9.56
N THR A 354 -37.76 4.28 -8.58
CA THR A 354 -39.04 3.64 -8.20
C THR A 354 -40.26 4.53 -8.42
N LEU A 355 -40.17 5.57 -9.26
CA LEU A 355 -41.34 6.36 -9.72
C LEU A 355 -41.49 6.27 -11.22
#